data_b3f37444f48d4582a1a8129ee34c2f72
#
_entry.id   b3f37444f48d4582a1a8129ee34c2f72
#
_cell.length_a   1.000
_cell.length_b   1.000
_cell.length_c   1.000
_cell.angle_alpha   90.00
_cell.angle_beta   90.00
_cell.angle_gamma   90.00
#
_symmetry.space_group_name_H-M   'P 1'
#
loop_
_entity.id
_entity.type
_entity.pdbx_description
1 polymer ?
#
loop_
_entity_poly.entity_id
_entity_poly.type
_entity_poly.pdbx_seq_one_letter_code
_entity_poly.pdbx_strand_id
1 'polypeptide(L)'
;MRISLESSVAKSVVLLVVGGLLLPYSIVALSRYRSARLAENNDKGSLERVVAMEPGDAEYRERLGRYALYVDQDAPAALRHYKIAAGMNSFSARNWLGVAHSELILGDDRAALSAVNEALTVDPRTPAVAWEAGNLLVTIGQTDAALQQFRFVLGNDPAMLLQGLQLISRLEASPAKAAQIALPPDPTVHFAYINLLAQSGHLKEAKEVWPVMMSLHQPFDVKNSFYLISVLIHSGDTISAMECWNDLAKVNPEIGRLQQPGNSIQNSSFEYPILNGGFDWNYLPSPEVDIKNEISDAHQGHRSLLVTFQGQRTSDVGMHQYVLLEPNTRYRFSGYMKSDLQSANGVRFMLVDMKAQKHLFDTEDSINDHKWKEFTAEFTTGSETSLGLLLMGRSNTTLIRGSVLIDDLRLEKVSR
;
A
#
# COMPACT_ATOMS: atom_id res chain seq x y z
N MET A 1 61.68 -21.77 -6.76
CA MET A 1 62.96 -21.81 -5.97
C MET A 1 62.70 -22.69 -4.74
N ARG A 2 63.31 -23.90 -4.67
CA ARG A 2 63.24 -24.74 -3.48
C ARG A 2 64.38 -24.34 -2.55
N ILE A 3 64.08 -23.83 -1.37
CA ILE A 3 65.03 -23.51 -0.35
C ILE A 3 65.33 -24.85 0.41
N SER A 4 66.52 -25.39 0.30
CA SER A 4 66.97 -26.55 1.07
C SER A 4 67.23 -26.11 2.52
N LEU A 5 66.47 -26.72 3.46
CA LEU A 5 66.57 -26.46 4.90
C LEU A 5 67.49 -27.43 5.63
N GLU A 6 68.46 -28.00 4.96
CA GLU A 6 69.36 -28.99 5.58
C GLU A 6 70.42 -28.38 6.49
N SER A 7 70.86 -27.13 6.23
CA SER A 7 71.84 -26.40 7.04
C SER A 7 71.19 -25.70 8.22
N SER A 8 71.82 -25.74 9.37
CA SER A 8 71.40 -24.97 10.58
C SER A 8 71.41 -23.45 10.34
N VAL A 9 72.34 -22.97 9.52
CA VAL A 9 72.39 -21.55 9.10
C VAL A 9 71.21 -21.17 8.24
N ALA A 10 70.80 -22.02 7.26
CA ALA A 10 69.65 -21.77 6.43
C ALA A 10 68.36 -21.73 7.28
N LYS A 11 68.22 -22.59 8.27
CA LYS A 11 67.08 -22.59 9.21
C LYS A 11 67.04 -21.28 10.03
N SER A 12 68.18 -20.86 10.56
CA SER A 12 68.29 -19.60 11.32
C SER A 12 67.95 -18.35 10.48
N VAL A 13 68.40 -18.31 9.23
CA VAL A 13 68.08 -17.21 8.31
C VAL A 13 66.60 -17.16 7.99
N VAL A 14 65.99 -18.34 7.73
CA VAL A 14 64.53 -18.39 7.50
C VAL A 14 63.75 -17.96 8.72
N LEU A 15 64.13 -18.43 9.93
CA LEU A 15 63.50 -17.99 11.17
C LEU A 15 63.62 -16.50 11.43
N LEU A 16 64.79 -15.92 11.14
CA LEU A 16 65.00 -14.46 11.28
C LEU A 16 64.13 -13.68 10.25
N VAL A 17 64.03 -14.12 9.00
CA VAL A 17 63.23 -13.47 7.98
C VAL A 17 61.73 -13.60 8.34
N VAL A 18 61.28 -14.80 8.68
CA VAL A 18 59.90 -15.04 9.06
C VAL A 18 59.53 -14.28 10.36
N GLY A 19 60.41 -14.33 11.39
CA GLY A 19 60.22 -13.56 12.61
C GLY A 19 60.23 -12.06 12.35
N GLY A 20 61.13 -11.58 11.48
CA GLY A 20 61.21 -10.16 11.08
C GLY A 20 59.97 -9.67 10.34
N LEU A 21 59.28 -10.55 9.64
CA LEU A 21 58.00 -10.22 8.97
C LEU A 21 56.77 -10.39 9.90
N LEU A 22 56.76 -11.44 10.72
CA LEU A 22 55.62 -11.73 11.64
C LEU A 22 55.54 -10.79 12.85
N LEU A 23 56.67 -10.34 13.38
CA LEU A 23 56.69 -9.49 14.54
C LEU A 23 56.02 -8.12 14.31
N PRO A 24 56.36 -7.35 13.24
CA PRO A 24 55.68 -6.12 12.95
C PRO A 24 54.18 -6.34 12.68
N TYR A 25 53.83 -7.40 11.91
CA TYR A 25 52.46 -7.75 11.68
C TYR A 25 51.69 -8.03 12.94
N SER A 26 52.25 -8.81 13.86
CA SER A 26 51.63 -9.11 15.14
C SER A 26 51.46 -7.87 16.04
N ILE A 27 52.39 -6.93 16.03
CA ILE A 27 52.31 -5.67 16.77
C ILE A 27 51.12 -4.84 16.20
N VAL A 28 51.04 -4.69 14.89
CA VAL A 28 49.95 -3.96 14.23
C VAL A 28 48.60 -4.63 14.50
N ALA A 29 48.53 -5.95 14.39
CA ALA A 29 47.29 -6.71 14.63
C ALA A 29 46.83 -6.56 16.09
N LEU A 30 47.77 -6.60 17.05
CA LEU A 30 47.46 -6.42 18.49
C LEU A 30 47.03 -4.98 18.78
N SER A 31 47.69 -3.99 18.17
CA SER A 31 47.26 -2.58 18.27
C SER A 31 45.84 -2.40 17.80
N ARG A 32 45.51 -2.86 16.57
CA ARG A 32 44.17 -2.77 16.01
C ARG A 32 43.13 -3.50 16.86
N TYR A 33 43.46 -4.69 17.37
CA TYR A 33 42.57 -5.41 18.27
C TYR A 33 42.29 -4.61 19.55
N ARG A 34 43.32 -4.00 20.14
CA ARG A 34 43.16 -3.16 21.34
C ARG A 34 42.32 -1.91 21.07
N SER A 35 42.57 -1.26 19.91
CA SER A 35 41.80 -0.10 19.49
C SER A 35 40.33 -0.47 19.28
N ALA A 36 40.03 -1.58 18.59
CA ALA A 36 38.69 -2.06 18.37
C ALA A 36 37.95 -2.36 19.69
N ARG A 37 38.62 -3.07 20.62
CA ARG A 37 38.06 -3.38 21.94
C ARG A 37 37.79 -2.13 22.78
N LEU A 38 38.71 -1.16 22.74
CA LEU A 38 38.52 0.12 23.43
C LEU A 38 37.36 0.94 22.82
N ALA A 39 37.22 0.89 21.51
CA ALA A 39 36.15 1.56 20.80
C ALA A 39 34.73 0.98 21.11
N GLU A 40 34.64 -0.29 21.57
CA GLU A 40 33.37 -0.89 21.97
C GLU A 40 32.70 -0.15 23.15
N ASN A 41 33.47 0.50 24.02
CA ASN A 41 32.92 1.27 25.13
C ASN A 41 32.10 2.48 24.67
N ASN A 42 32.39 2.99 23.47
CA ASN A 42 31.66 4.09 22.82
C ASN A 42 31.50 5.36 23.67
N ASP A 43 32.39 5.56 24.66
CA ASP A 43 32.53 6.78 25.48
C ASP A 43 33.59 7.71 24.87
N LYS A 44 33.48 9.00 25.18
CA LYS A 44 34.39 10.04 24.66
C LYS A 44 35.85 9.74 24.89
N GLY A 45 36.22 9.41 26.14
CA GLY A 45 37.61 9.18 26.49
C GLY A 45 38.21 7.93 25.83
N SER A 46 37.40 6.91 25.58
CA SER A 46 37.80 5.73 24.83
C SER A 46 38.01 6.07 23.36
N LEU A 47 37.05 6.81 22.74
CA LEU A 47 37.16 7.23 21.34
C LEU A 47 38.35 8.17 21.08
N GLU A 48 38.61 9.12 21.98
CA GLU A 48 39.82 10.00 21.90
C GLU A 48 41.11 9.21 21.95
N ARG A 49 41.21 8.22 22.87
CA ARG A 49 42.37 7.33 22.96
C ARG A 49 42.56 6.49 21.71
N VAL A 50 41.48 5.95 21.14
CA VAL A 50 41.51 5.16 19.88
C VAL A 50 41.98 6.01 18.72
N VAL A 51 41.47 7.24 18.59
CA VAL A 51 41.90 8.20 17.56
C VAL A 51 43.38 8.56 17.73
N ALA A 52 43.88 8.63 18.96
CA ALA A 52 45.30 8.86 19.21
C ALA A 52 46.19 7.64 18.90
N MET A 53 45.66 6.41 19.09
CA MET A 53 46.36 5.17 18.74
C MET A 53 46.36 4.89 17.23
N GLU A 54 45.29 5.22 16.55
CA GLU A 54 45.11 4.99 15.11
C GLU A 54 44.63 6.27 14.39
N PRO A 55 45.52 7.27 14.27
CA PRO A 55 45.14 8.60 13.77
C PRO A 55 44.75 8.60 12.28
N GLY A 56 45.11 7.55 11.52
CA GLY A 56 44.80 7.36 10.10
C GLY A 56 43.50 6.63 9.85
N ASP A 57 42.74 6.21 10.86
CA ASP A 57 41.48 5.51 10.70
C ASP A 57 40.30 6.50 10.69
N ALA A 58 39.63 6.61 9.53
CA ALA A 58 38.51 7.53 9.34
C ALA A 58 37.28 7.13 10.18
N GLU A 59 37.09 5.84 10.47
CA GLU A 59 35.94 5.36 11.21
C GLU A 59 35.93 5.87 12.65
N TYR A 60 37.08 5.82 13.32
CA TYR A 60 37.18 6.34 14.69
C TYR A 60 36.98 7.86 14.75
N ARG A 61 37.41 8.58 13.72
CA ARG A 61 37.13 10.03 13.59
C ARG A 61 35.63 10.27 13.39
N GLU A 62 34.98 9.49 12.53
CA GLU A 62 33.51 9.55 12.34
C GLU A 62 32.77 9.30 13.65
N ARG A 63 33.14 8.25 14.38
CA ARG A 63 32.52 7.91 15.68
C ARG A 63 32.67 9.02 16.70
N LEU A 64 33.84 9.65 16.77
CA LEU A 64 34.07 10.79 17.65
C LEU A 64 33.27 12.02 17.21
N GLY A 65 33.15 12.26 15.91
CA GLY A 65 32.27 13.29 15.34
C GLY A 65 30.80 13.06 15.70
N ARG A 66 30.33 11.82 15.59
CA ARG A 66 28.98 11.43 15.98
C ARG A 66 28.74 11.60 17.48
N TYR A 67 29.71 11.25 18.32
CA TYR A 67 29.62 11.46 19.77
C TYR A 67 29.52 12.97 20.11
N ALA A 68 30.37 13.79 19.48
CA ALA A 68 30.35 15.24 19.66
C ALA A 68 29.01 15.84 19.24
N LEU A 69 28.42 15.36 18.10
CA LEU A 69 27.17 15.88 17.59
C LEU A 69 25.96 15.53 18.46
N TYR A 70 25.82 14.26 18.82
CA TYR A 70 24.58 13.75 19.41
C TYR A 70 24.63 13.62 20.96
N VAL A 71 25.82 13.50 21.54
CA VAL A 71 25.97 13.36 23.00
C VAL A 71 26.42 14.66 23.62
N ASP A 72 27.53 15.24 23.14
CA ASP A 72 28.05 16.50 23.68
C ASP A 72 27.28 17.73 23.14
N GLN A 73 26.53 17.59 22.03
CA GLN A 73 25.86 18.68 21.32
C GLN A 73 26.82 19.80 20.89
N ASP A 74 28.05 19.44 20.59
CA ASP A 74 29.14 20.32 20.15
C ASP A 74 29.30 20.22 18.62
N ALA A 75 28.44 20.93 17.89
CA ALA A 75 28.46 20.95 16.43
C ALA A 75 29.81 21.43 15.84
N PRO A 76 30.51 22.45 16.39
CA PRO A 76 31.85 22.81 15.93
C PRO A 76 32.89 21.69 16.08
N ALA A 77 32.86 20.95 17.18
CA ALA A 77 33.78 19.80 17.36
C ALA A 77 33.39 18.65 16.41
N ALA A 78 32.11 18.35 16.28
CA ALA A 78 31.61 17.35 15.36
C ALA A 78 32.05 17.64 13.90
N LEU A 79 31.86 18.87 13.44
CA LEU A 79 32.26 19.31 12.12
C LEU A 79 33.77 19.09 11.85
N ARG A 80 34.61 19.44 12.84
CA ARG A 80 36.07 19.20 12.71
C ARG A 80 36.37 17.71 12.51
N HIS A 81 35.76 16.84 13.31
CA HIS A 81 35.98 15.40 13.23
C HIS A 81 35.48 14.82 11.91
N TYR A 82 34.25 15.18 11.48
CA TYR A 82 33.69 14.70 10.21
C TYR A 82 34.46 15.21 8.98
N LYS A 83 34.92 16.47 8.97
CA LYS A 83 35.77 16.98 7.88
C LYS A 83 37.10 16.22 7.81
N ILE A 84 37.72 15.89 8.93
CA ILE A 84 38.92 15.06 8.95
C ILE A 84 38.63 13.66 8.41
N ALA A 85 37.52 13.04 8.88
CA ALA A 85 37.11 11.71 8.43
C ALA A 85 36.80 11.69 6.90
N ALA A 86 36.10 12.70 6.39
CA ALA A 86 35.84 12.85 4.96
C ALA A 86 37.11 13.07 4.14
N GLY A 87 38.08 13.81 4.67
CA GLY A 87 39.42 13.97 4.03
C GLY A 87 40.23 12.67 3.99
N MET A 88 40.06 11.77 4.97
CA MET A 88 40.70 10.46 5.02
C MET A 88 39.99 9.43 4.13
N ASN A 89 38.68 9.48 4.10
CA ASN A 89 37.84 8.59 3.29
C ASN A 89 36.70 9.40 2.66
N SER A 90 36.97 9.97 1.49
CA SER A 90 36.02 10.76 0.74
C SER A 90 34.91 9.94 0.09
N PHE A 91 35.02 8.61 0.04
CA PHE A 91 34.01 7.69 -0.49
C PHE A 91 32.99 7.24 0.58
N SER A 92 33.07 7.75 1.79
CA SER A 92 32.10 7.47 2.83
C SER A 92 30.99 8.51 2.83
N ALA A 93 29.81 8.15 2.33
CA ALA A 93 28.63 9.02 2.39
C ALA A 93 28.27 9.43 3.82
N ARG A 94 28.48 8.54 4.80
CA ARG A 94 28.23 8.82 6.23
C ARG A 94 29.06 10.00 6.74
N ASN A 95 30.33 10.12 6.30
CA ASN A 95 31.18 11.24 6.69
C ASN A 95 30.62 12.57 6.17
N TRP A 96 30.18 12.57 4.91
CA TRP A 96 29.58 13.75 4.28
C TRP A 96 28.24 14.12 4.89
N LEU A 97 27.39 13.15 5.24
CA LEU A 97 26.12 13.40 5.95
C LEU A 97 26.41 13.98 7.36
N GLY A 98 27.44 13.51 8.03
CA GLY A 98 27.88 14.09 9.31
C GLY A 98 28.38 15.54 9.18
N VAL A 99 29.10 15.86 8.10
CA VAL A 99 29.47 17.26 7.75
C VAL A 99 28.20 18.08 7.52
N ALA A 100 27.27 17.58 6.70
CA ALA A 100 26.04 18.29 6.37
C ALA A 100 25.20 18.59 7.62
N HIS A 101 25.03 17.61 8.51
CA HIS A 101 24.29 17.76 9.75
C HIS A 101 24.93 18.82 10.68
N SER A 102 26.26 18.77 10.79
CA SER A 102 27.00 19.74 11.62
C SER A 102 26.91 21.16 11.06
N GLU A 103 27.07 21.36 9.74
CA GLU A 103 26.93 22.66 9.09
C GLU A 103 25.51 23.23 9.23
N LEU A 104 24.49 22.35 9.12
CA LEU A 104 23.08 22.73 9.29
C LEU A 104 22.80 23.26 10.71
N ILE A 105 23.33 22.59 11.76
CA ILE A 105 23.20 23.06 13.15
C ILE A 105 23.92 24.40 13.35
N LEU A 106 25.01 24.62 12.63
CA LEU A 106 25.75 25.88 12.65
C LEU A 106 25.11 27.01 11.82
N GLY A 107 24.03 26.69 11.08
CA GLY A 107 23.28 27.66 10.26
C GLY A 107 23.90 27.92 8.89
N ASP A 108 24.83 27.08 8.41
CA ASP A 108 25.36 27.19 7.05
C ASP A 108 24.64 26.19 6.11
N ASP A 109 23.43 26.56 5.70
CA ASP A 109 22.60 25.76 4.78
C ASP A 109 23.30 25.49 3.43
N ARG A 110 24.14 26.41 2.97
CA ARG A 110 24.85 26.27 1.71
C ARG A 110 25.95 25.21 1.80
N ALA A 111 26.72 25.22 2.88
CA ALA A 111 27.73 24.20 3.12
C ALA A 111 27.08 22.84 3.39
N ALA A 112 25.99 22.81 4.14
CA ALA A 112 25.20 21.61 4.38
C ALA A 112 24.69 20.99 3.06
N LEU A 113 24.09 21.79 2.17
CA LEU A 113 23.61 21.33 0.86
C LEU A 113 24.77 20.77 0.00
N SER A 114 25.92 21.42 0.00
CA SER A 114 27.10 20.91 -0.71
C SER A 114 27.53 19.54 -0.19
N ALA A 115 27.55 19.35 1.14
CA ALA A 115 27.92 18.09 1.75
C ALA A 115 26.89 16.97 1.52
N VAL A 116 25.58 17.29 1.49
CA VAL A 116 24.54 16.33 1.09
C VAL A 116 24.74 15.85 -0.36
N ASN A 117 25.06 16.77 -1.28
CA ASN A 117 25.32 16.43 -2.68
C ASN A 117 26.56 15.53 -2.83
N GLU A 118 27.62 15.77 -2.05
CA GLU A 118 28.77 14.87 -2.01
C GLU A 118 28.40 13.48 -1.50
N ALA A 119 27.61 13.39 -0.43
CA ALA A 119 27.12 12.10 0.11
C ALA A 119 26.35 11.31 -0.97
N LEU A 120 25.42 11.95 -1.67
CA LEU A 120 24.62 11.34 -2.74
C LEU A 120 25.45 10.99 -3.98
N THR A 121 26.55 11.72 -4.22
CA THR A 121 27.47 11.44 -5.34
C THR A 121 28.27 10.17 -5.06
N VAL A 122 28.77 10.01 -3.83
CA VAL A 122 29.61 8.86 -3.47
C VAL A 122 28.81 7.59 -3.20
N ASP A 123 27.58 7.73 -2.74
CA ASP A 123 26.68 6.58 -2.52
C ASP A 123 25.24 6.88 -2.96
N PRO A 124 24.95 6.79 -4.27
CA PRO A 124 23.62 7.07 -4.82
C PRO A 124 22.63 5.92 -4.69
N ARG A 125 23.02 4.75 -4.11
CA ARG A 125 22.25 3.51 -4.18
C ARG A 125 21.82 2.94 -2.83
N THR A 126 22.23 3.50 -1.74
CA THR A 126 21.87 3.02 -0.41
C THR A 126 20.63 3.75 0.10
N PRO A 127 19.49 3.06 0.33
CA PRO A 127 18.25 3.70 0.81
C PRO A 127 18.44 4.48 2.11
N ALA A 128 19.27 4.01 3.04
CA ALA A 128 19.55 4.71 4.28
C ALA A 128 20.26 6.06 4.06
N VAL A 129 21.17 6.14 3.08
CA VAL A 129 21.83 7.40 2.70
C VAL A 129 20.82 8.36 2.06
N ALA A 130 19.99 7.86 1.14
CA ALA A 130 18.94 8.65 0.51
C ALA A 130 17.90 9.16 1.53
N TRP A 131 17.53 8.33 2.52
CA TRP A 131 16.63 8.72 3.59
C TRP A 131 17.19 9.86 4.45
N GLU A 132 18.43 9.73 4.91
CA GLU A 132 19.10 10.74 5.71
C GLU A 132 19.31 12.03 4.93
N ALA A 133 19.79 11.92 3.67
CA ALA A 133 19.94 13.05 2.76
C ALA A 133 18.59 13.76 2.49
N GLY A 134 17.52 13.00 2.26
CA GLY A 134 16.17 13.53 2.10
C GLY A 134 15.70 14.35 3.30
N ASN A 135 15.91 13.86 4.53
CA ASN A 135 15.56 14.61 5.74
C ASN A 135 16.39 15.90 5.89
N LEU A 136 17.69 15.88 5.60
CA LEU A 136 18.50 17.08 5.59
C LEU A 136 18.03 18.08 4.55
N LEU A 137 17.71 17.63 3.33
CA LEU A 137 17.18 18.47 2.26
C LEU A 137 15.84 19.12 2.64
N VAL A 138 14.96 18.42 3.36
CA VAL A 138 13.73 19.00 3.92
C VAL A 138 14.07 20.16 4.85
N THR A 139 15.01 19.97 5.76
CA THR A 139 15.41 20.98 6.74
C THR A 139 16.04 22.21 6.08
N ILE A 140 16.80 22.00 4.98
CA ILE A 140 17.38 23.08 4.16
C ILE A 140 16.33 23.79 3.29
N GLY A 141 15.08 23.26 3.21
CA GLY A 141 14.02 23.82 2.35
C GLY A 141 14.08 23.35 0.88
N GLN A 142 14.88 22.35 0.56
CA GLN A 142 14.99 21.77 -0.76
C GLN A 142 13.96 20.63 -0.96
N THR A 143 12.67 20.97 -0.85
CA THR A 143 11.56 19.99 -0.80
C THR A 143 11.52 19.07 -2.02
N ASP A 144 11.61 19.60 -3.24
CA ASP A 144 11.54 18.77 -4.45
C ASP A 144 12.72 17.77 -4.55
N ALA A 145 13.92 18.18 -4.15
CA ALA A 145 15.08 17.31 -4.09
C ALA A 145 14.90 16.22 -3.01
N ALA A 146 14.34 16.57 -1.85
CA ALA A 146 14.01 15.62 -0.79
C ALA A 146 13.00 14.57 -1.27
N LEU A 147 11.93 14.98 -1.96
CA LEU A 147 10.89 14.10 -2.50
C LEU A 147 11.48 13.09 -3.50
N GLN A 148 12.47 13.50 -4.31
CA GLN A 148 13.19 12.59 -5.21
C GLN A 148 13.99 11.53 -4.43
N GLN A 149 14.62 11.90 -3.31
CA GLN A 149 15.31 10.92 -2.46
C GLN A 149 14.33 9.94 -1.84
N PHE A 150 13.18 10.42 -1.35
CA PHE A 150 12.12 9.56 -0.82
C PHE A 150 11.53 8.64 -1.89
N ARG A 151 11.40 9.08 -3.13
CA ARG A 151 11.02 8.20 -4.26
C ARG A 151 11.97 7.01 -4.40
N PHE A 152 13.27 7.28 -4.31
CA PHE A 152 14.27 6.21 -4.36
C PHE A 152 14.12 5.25 -3.17
N VAL A 153 13.93 5.77 -1.96
CA VAL A 153 13.73 4.96 -0.74
C VAL A 153 12.48 4.08 -0.88
N LEU A 154 11.34 4.65 -1.27
CA LEU A 154 10.07 3.92 -1.40
C LEU A 154 10.13 2.82 -2.48
N GLY A 155 10.97 3.00 -3.50
CA GLY A 155 11.17 1.99 -4.54
C GLY A 155 12.14 0.87 -4.18
N ASN A 156 12.97 1.05 -3.13
CA ASN A 156 14.06 0.12 -2.83
C ASN A 156 14.05 -0.42 -1.38
N ASP A 157 13.25 0.16 -0.48
CA ASP A 157 13.12 -0.29 0.91
C ASP A 157 11.64 -0.36 1.33
N PRO A 158 10.98 -1.52 1.20
CA PRO A 158 9.59 -1.70 1.58
C PRO A 158 9.32 -1.44 3.08
N ALA A 159 10.32 -1.59 3.96
CA ALA A 159 10.15 -1.34 5.39
C ALA A 159 9.90 0.15 5.69
N MET A 160 10.36 1.04 4.81
CA MET A 160 10.19 2.48 4.94
C MET A 160 8.88 3.00 4.31
N LEU A 161 8.06 2.13 3.70
CA LEU A 161 6.88 2.55 2.92
C LEU A 161 5.94 3.43 3.75
N LEU A 162 5.45 2.93 4.87
CA LEU A 162 4.48 3.68 5.68
C LEU A 162 5.05 5.00 6.22
N GLN A 163 6.28 4.95 6.76
CA GLN A 163 6.95 6.13 7.30
C GLN A 163 7.21 7.18 6.21
N GLY A 164 7.66 6.73 5.04
CA GLY A 164 7.91 7.61 3.89
C GLY A 164 6.63 8.28 3.39
N LEU A 165 5.53 7.52 3.23
CA LEU A 165 4.25 8.06 2.80
C LEU A 165 3.69 9.08 3.81
N GLN A 166 3.80 8.81 5.11
CA GLN A 166 3.40 9.76 6.17
C GLN A 166 4.22 11.04 6.15
N LEU A 167 5.52 10.95 5.87
CA LEU A 167 6.37 12.12 5.74
C LEU A 167 5.99 12.95 4.50
N ILE A 168 5.87 12.30 3.33
CA ILE A 168 5.51 12.93 2.06
C ILE A 168 4.17 13.67 2.17
N SER A 169 3.16 13.08 2.83
CA SER A 169 1.85 13.71 3.01
C SER A 169 1.88 15.01 3.82
N ARG A 170 2.94 15.24 4.60
CA ARG A 170 3.13 16.47 5.39
C ARG A 170 3.99 17.51 4.69
N LEU A 171 4.82 17.09 3.74
CA LEU A 171 5.81 17.96 3.09
C LEU A 171 5.25 18.72 1.89
N GLU A 172 4.34 18.14 1.14
CA GLU A 172 3.76 18.74 -0.06
C GLU A 172 2.25 18.92 0.10
N ALA A 173 1.80 20.14 -0.05
CA ALA A 173 0.40 20.50 0.11
C ALA A 173 -0.51 19.97 -1.01
N SER A 174 0.07 19.65 -2.19
CA SER A 174 -0.64 19.01 -3.30
C SER A 174 -0.35 17.51 -3.34
N PRO A 175 -1.29 16.64 -2.95
CA PRO A 175 -1.09 15.20 -2.98
C PRO A 175 -0.80 14.64 -4.37
N ALA A 176 -1.40 15.22 -5.41
CA ALA A 176 -1.11 14.84 -6.79
C ALA A 176 0.34 15.14 -7.18
N LYS A 177 0.87 16.33 -6.82
CA LYS A 177 2.27 16.70 -7.04
C LYS A 177 3.20 15.82 -6.22
N ALA A 178 2.87 15.55 -4.96
CA ALA A 178 3.61 14.64 -4.10
C ALA A 178 3.70 13.23 -4.74
N ALA A 179 2.58 12.71 -5.24
CA ALA A 179 2.55 11.42 -5.92
C ALA A 179 3.42 11.39 -7.18
N GLN A 180 3.38 12.43 -8.00
CA GLN A 180 4.19 12.53 -9.22
C GLN A 180 5.70 12.56 -8.95
N ILE A 181 6.14 13.29 -7.93
CA ILE A 181 7.56 13.50 -7.63
C ILE A 181 8.11 12.39 -6.73
N ALA A 182 7.38 12.05 -5.65
CA ALA A 182 7.89 11.24 -4.56
C ALA A 182 7.53 9.76 -4.63
N LEU A 183 6.53 9.35 -5.43
CA LEU A 183 6.21 7.93 -5.54
C LEU A 183 6.93 7.28 -6.72
N PRO A 184 7.47 6.06 -6.55
CA PRO A 184 7.95 5.28 -7.68
C PRO A 184 6.78 4.94 -8.61
N PRO A 185 7.04 4.62 -9.90
CA PRO A 185 5.99 4.26 -10.84
C PRO A 185 5.48 2.82 -10.60
N ASP A 186 4.99 2.57 -9.39
CA ASP A 186 4.44 1.31 -8.93
C ASP A 186 3.01 1.54 -8.42
N PRO A 187 1.99 0.95 -9.06
CA PRO A 187 0.59 1.07 -8.64
C PRO A 187 0.39 0.69 -7.17
N THR A 188 1.13 -0.29 -6.65
CA THR A 188 1.00 -0.75 -5.25
C THR A 188 1.32 0.39 -4.27
N VAL A 189 2.38 1.15 -4.54
CA VAL A 189 2.78 2.29 -3.71
C VAL A 189 1.77 3.43 -3.82
N HIS A 190 1.22 3.68 -5.02
CA HIS A 190 0.18 4.69 -5.22
C HIS A 190 -1.11 4.32 -4.49
N PHE A 191 -1.55 3.06 -4.55
CA PHE A 191 -2.70 2.60 -3.76
C PHE A 191 -2.46 2.67 -2.25
N ALA A 192 -1.24 2.35 -1.79
CA ALA A 192 -0.89 2.52 -0.39
C ALA A 192 -1.03 3.99 0.06
N TYR A 193 -0.63 4.95 -0.79
CA TYR A 193 -0.77 6.37 -0.51
C TYR A 193 -2.24 6.84 -0.54
N ILE A 194 -3.01 6.44 -1.56
CA ILE A 194 -4.44 6.70 -1.66
C ILE A 194 -5.16 6.18 -0.41
N ASN A 195 -4.87 4.95 -0.01
CA ASN A 195 -5.50 4.31 1.14
C ASN A 195 -5.10 5.01 2.45
N LEU A 196 -3.84 5.43 2.60
CA LEU A 196 -3.39 6.20 3.75
C LEU A 196 -4.17 7.53 3.89
N LEU A 197 -4.31 8.26 2.78
CA LEU A 197 -5.06 9.52 2.74
C LEU A 197 -6.55 9.29 3.09
N ALA A 198 -7.17 8.29 2.48
CA ALA A 198 -8.56 7.95 2.74
C ALA A 198 -8.80 7.50 4.20
N GLN A 199 -7.92 6.68 4.78
CA GLN A 199 -7.98 6.27 6.19
C GLN A 199 -7.80 7.42 7.16
N SER A 200 -7.02 8.42 6.78
CA SER A 200 -6.80 9.64 7.58
C SER A 200 -7.91 10.68 7.43
N GLY A 201 -8.98 10.38 6.68
CA GLY A 201 -10.09 11.30 6.43
C GLY A 201 -9.83 12.32 5.31
N HIS A 202 -8.70 12.25 4.64
CA HIS A 202 -8.31 13.13 3.53
C HIS A 202 -8.82 12.60 2.18
N LEU A 203 -10.15 12.42 2.08
CA LEU A 203 -10.77 11.77 0.92
C LEU A 203 -10.65 12.60 -0.37
N LYS A 204 -10.70 13.92 -0.24
CA LYS A 204 -10.48 14.82 -1.39
C LYS A 204 -9.07 14.63 -1.96
N GLU A 205 -8.09 14.60 -1.10
CA GLU A 205 -6.69 14.41 -1.43
C GLU A 205 -6.45 13.03 -2.04
N ALA A 206 -7.08 11.97 -1.52
CA ALA A 206 -7.02 10.64 -2.09
C ALA A 206 -7.53 10.61 -3.54
N LYS A 207 -8.62 11.34 -3.84
CA LYS A 207 -9.16 11.47 -5.20
C LYS A 207 -8.22 12.22 -6.15
N GLU A 208 -7.46 13.19 -5.66
CA GLU A 208 -6.47 13.90 -6.48
C GLU A 208 -5.30 12.99 -6.92
N VAL A 209 -4.98 11.96 -6.14
CA VAL A 209 -3.92 10.99 -6.47
C VAL A 209 -4.41 9.94 -7.48
N TRP A 210 -5.71 9.64 -7.53
CA TRP A 210 -6.28 8.62 -8.40
C TRP A 210 -5.88 8.76 -9.88
N PRO A 211 -6.06 9.92 -10.56
CA PRO A 211 -5.65 10.08 -11.95
C PRO A 211 -4.14 9.94 -12.17
N VAL A 212 -3.32 10.30 -11.17
CA VAL A 212 -1.86 10.11 -11.23
C VAL A 212 -1.55 8.61 -11.28
N MET A 213 -2.15 7.82 -10.41
CA MET A 213 -2.02 6.36 -10.40
C MET A 213 -2.49 5.74 -11.73
N MET A 214 -3.66 6.15 -12.23
CA MET A 214 -4.20 5.64 -13.49
C MET A 214 -3.29 5.98 -14.69
N SER A 215 -2.59 7.11 -14.66
CA SER A 215 -1.67 7.52 -15.72
C SER A 215 -0.39 6.68 -15.83
N LEU A 216 -0.11 5.81 -14.85
CA LEU A 216 1.03 4.89 -14.91
C LEU A 216 0.90 3.85 -16.02
N HIS A 217 -0.34 3.54 -16.45
CA HIS A 217 -0.65 2.52 -17.45
C HIS A 217 0.00 1.15 -17.17
N GLN A 218 0.19 0.82 -15.89
CA GLN A 218 0.76 -0.45 -15.44
C GLN A 218 -0.33 -1.40 -14.94
N PRO A 219 -0.18 -2.71 -15.10
CA PRO A 219 -1.12 -3.69 -14.56
C PRO A 219 -1.10 -3.68 -13.03
N PHE A 220 -2.27 -3.86 -12.42
CA PHE A 220 -2.44 -3.95 -10.98
C PHE A 220 -3.63 -4.84 -10.61
N ASP A 221 -3.67 -5.33 -9.37
CA ASP A 221 -4.85 -5.99 -8.85
C ASP A 221 -5.93 -4.95 -8.52
N VAL A 222 -7.07 -5.04 -9.20
CA VAL A 222 -8.21 -4.12 -9.04
C VAL A 222 -8.73 -4.06 -7.62
N LYS A 223 -8.54 -5.11 -6.83
CA LYS A 223 -8.92 -5.15 -5.42
C LYS A 223 -8.24 -4.09 -4.57
N ASN A 224 -7.06 -3.61 -4.99
CA ASN A 224 -6.36 -2.51 -4.32
C ASN A 224 -7.17 -1.20 -4.33
N SER A 225 -8.09 -1.04 -5.29
CA SER A 225 -8.97 0.15 -5.42
C SER A 225 -10.25 0.06 -4.59
N PHE A 226 -10.65 -1.14 -4.16
CA PHE A 226 -11.96 -1.35 -3.54
C PHE A 226 -12.12 -0.61 -2.22
N TYR A 227 -11.03 -0.39 -1.49
CA TYR A 227 -11.08 0.39 -0.26
C TYR A 227 -11.49 1.84 -0.54
N LEU A 228 -10.85 2.53 -1.50
CA LEU A 228 -11.21 3.90 -1.87
C LEU A 228 -12.67 3.97 -2.34
N ILE A 229 -13.09 3.07 -3.24
CA ILE A 229 -14.46 3.04 -3.76
C ILE A 229 -15.45 2.83 -2.62
N SER A 230 -15.18 1.92 -1.68
CA SER A 230 -16.02 1.69 -0.52
C SER A 230 -16.14 2.93 0.37
N VAL A 231 -15.04 3.62 0.66
CA VAL A 231 -15.05 4.85 1.46
C VAL A 231 -15.85 5.96 0.75
N LEU A 232 -15.70 6.11 -0.56
CA LEU A 232 -16.48 7.05 -1.38
C LEU A 232 -17.98 6.75 -1.32
N ILE A 233 -18.37 5.49 -1.46
CA ILE A 233 -19.76 5.05 -1.34
C ILE A 233 -20.33 5.42 0.05
N HIS A 234 -19.62 5.06 1.12
CA HIS A 234 -20.07 5.30 2.49
C HIS A 234 -20.07 6.79 2.89
N SER A 235 -19.22 7.59 2.28
CA SER A 235 -19.24 9.06 2.47
C SER A 235 -20.35 9.76 1.68
N GLY A 236 -21.06 9.04 0.80
CA GLY A 236 -22.10 9.59 -0.08
C GLY A 236 -21.55 10.22 -1.37
N ASP A 237 -20.25 10.15 -1.64
CA ASP A 237 -19.64 10.61 -2.89
C ASP A 237 -19.75 9.53 -3.98
N THR A 238 -20.99 9.20 -4.33
CA THR A 238 -21.31 8.13 -5.27
C THR A 238 -20.85 8.42 -6.69
N ILE A 239 -20.76 9.70 -7.06
CA ILE A 239 -20.27 10.14 -8.37
C ILE A 239 -18.80 9.77 -8.51
N SER A 240 -17.95 10.20 -7.59
CA SER A 240 -16.52 9.86 -7.62
C SER A 240 -16.27 8.36 -7.51
N ALA A 241 -17.08 7.64 -6.73
CA ALA A 241 -16.99 6.18 -6.64
C ALA A 241 -17.23 5.52 -8.01
N MET A 242 -18.27 5.97 -8.74
CA MET A 242 -18.58 5.43 -10.06
C MET A 242 -17.57 5.88 -11.12
N GLU A 243 -17.02 7.08 -11.02
CA GLU A 243 -15.93 7.52 -11.90
C GLU A 243 -14.72 6.60 -11.74
N CYS A 244 -14.30 6.29 -10.51
CA CYS A 244 -13.24 5.32 -10.25
C CYS A 244 -13.57 3.94 -10.83
N TRP A 245 -14.80 3.46 -10.66
CA TRP A 245 -15.24 2.18 -11.21
C TRP A 245 -15.19 2.15 -12.74
N ASN A 246 -15.66 3.21 -13.39
CA ASN A 246 -15.62 3.35 -14.86
C ASN A 246 -14.18 3.46 -15.37
N ASP A 247 -13.28 4.11 -14.64
CA ASP A 247 -11.87 4.15 -15.02
C ASP A 247 -11.22 2.76 -14.93
N LEU A 248 -11.57 1.98 -13.91
CA LEU A 248 -11.15 0.57 -13.82
C LEU A 248 -11.68 -0.25 -15.01
N ALA A 249 -12.94 -0.07 -15.40
CA ALA A 249 -13.54 -0.77 -16.53
C ALA A 249 -12.84 -0.50 -17.88
N LYS A 250 -12.23 0.70 -18.04
CA LYS A 250 -11.45 1.06 -19.22
C LYS A 250 -10.12 0.32 -19.31
N VAL A 251 -9.50 0.02 -18.16
CA VAL A 251 -8.15 -0.57 -18.09
C VAL A 251 -8.16 -2.06 -17.73
N ASN A 252 -9.25 -2.55 -17.16
CA ASN A 252 -9.42 -3.95 -16.78
C ASN A 252 -10.63 -4.55 -17.51
N PRO A 253 -10.40 -5.47 -18.46
CA PRO A 253 -11.50 -6.11 -19.21
C PRO A 253 -12.45 -6.94 -18.33
N GLU A 254 -12.02 -7.44 -17.17
CA GLU A 254 -12.90 -8.20 -16.28
C GLU A 254 -13.99 -7.30 -15.71
N ILE A 255 -13.65 -6.09 -15.25
CA ILE A 255 -14.63 -5.10 -14.78
C ILE A 255 -15.50 -4.61 -15.93
N GLY A 256 -14.91 -4.33 -17.11
CA GLY A 256 -15.66 -3.88 -18.26
C GLY A 256 -16.76 -4.87 -18.70
N ARG A 257 -16.53 -6.16 -18.54
CA ARG A 257 -17.51 -7.22 -18.88
C ARG A 257 -18.67 -7.33 -17.88
N LEU A 258 -18.51 -6.83 -16.66
CA LEU A 258 -19.57 -6.85 -15.65
C LEU A 258 -20.70 -5.86 -16.00
N GLN A 259 -20.40 -4.83 -16.78
CA GLN A 259 -21.32 -3.76 -17.13
C GLN A 259 -22.18 -4.17 -18.35
N GLN A 260 -23.49 -4.01 -18.21
CA GLN A 260 -24.44 -4.20 -19.33
C GLN A 260 -25.13 -2.86 -19.63
N PRO A 261 -25.14 -2.41 -20.91
CA PRO A 261 -25.79 -1.17 -21.28
C PRO A 261 -27.27 -1.15 -20.87
N GLY A 262 -27.69 -0.07 -20.19
CA GLY A 262 -29.07 0.10 -19.74
C GLY A 262 -29.43 -0.62 -18.41
N ASN A 263 -28.59 -1.50 -17.91
CA ASN A 263 -28.79 -2.19 -16.65
C ASN A 263 -27.92 -1.56 -15.55
N SER A 264 -28.50 -1.16 -14.43
CA SER A 264 -27.75 -0.61 -13.29
C SER A 264 -27.04 -1.69 -12.47
N ILE A 265 -27.33 -2.97 -12.69
CA ILE A 265 -26.75 -4.10 -11.96
C ILE A 265 -25.49 -4.56 -12.68
N GLN A 266 -24.38 -4.65 -11.95
CA GLN A 266 -23.13 -5.25 -12.42
C GLN A 266 -23.20 -6.77 -12.32
N ASN A 267 -22.57 -7.49 -13.26
CA ASN A 267 -22.55 -8.97 -13.28
C ASN A 267 -23.94 -9.59 -13.06
N SER A 268 -24.91 -9.05 -13.74
CA SER A 268 -26.34 -9.27 -13.52
C SER A 268 -26.82 -10.68 -13.92
N SER A 269 -26.10 -11.38 -14.76
CA SER A 269 -26.32 -12.78 -15.15
C SER A 269 -25.26 -13.74 -14.61
N PHE A 270 -24.43 -13.30 -13.68
CA PHE A 270 -23.43 -14.11 -12.97
C PHE A 270 -22.47 -14.92 -13.86
N GLU A 271 -22.27 -14.48 -15.10
CA GLU A 271 -21.36 -15.14 -16.04
C GLU A 271 -19.88 -15.03 -15.65
N TYR A 272 -19.54 -14.08 -14.80
CA TYR A 272 -18.19 -13.82 -14.34
C TYR A 272 -18.04 -14.05 -12.83
N PRO A 273 -16.83 -14.40 -12.36
CA PRO A 273 -16.57 -14.51 -10.92
C PRO A 273 -16.93 -13.23 -10.20
N ILE A 274 -17.52 -13.36 -9.01
CA ILE A 274 -17.84 -12.23 -8.14
C ILE A 274 -16.54 -11.65 -7.59
N LEU A 275 -16.32 -10.36 -7.79
CA LEU A 275 -15.11 -9.66 -7.32
C LEU A 275 -15.12 -9.41 -5.81
N ASN A 276 -16.29 -9.40 -5.21
CA ASN A 276 -16.53 -9.14 -3.79
C ASN A 276 -16.04 -7.75 -3.37
N GLY A 277 -16.39 -6.72 -4.13
CA GLY A 277 -15.98 -5.33 -3.88
C GLY A 277 -16.40 -4.36 -4.98
N GLY A 278 -16.23 -3.08 -4.72
CA GLY A 278 -16.63 -2.00 -5.61
C GLY A 278 -18.14 -1.97 -5.84
N PHE A 279 -18.54 -1.89 -7.11
CA PHE A 279 -19.94 -1.97 -7.51
C PHE A 279 -20.37 -3.38 -7.99
N ASP A 280 -19.48 -4.39 -7.89
CA ASP A 280 -19.91 -5.79 -8.10
C ASP A 280 -20.62 -6.34 -6.85
N TRP A 281 -21.13 -7.55 -6.95
CA TRP A 281 -21.73 -8.25 -5.82
C TRP A 281 -20.73 -8.42 -4.68
N ASN A 282 -21.25 -8.20 -3.47
CA ASN A 282 -20.53 -8.38 -2.22
C ASN A 282 -21.24 -9.39 -1.36
N TYR A 283 -20.52 -10.34 -0.77
CA TYR A 283 -21.05 -11.26 0.21
C TYR A 283 -20.01 -11.57 1.29
N LEU A 284 -20.52 -11.86 2.49
CA LEU A 284 -19.69 -12.34 3.59
C LEU A 284 -19.89 -13.86 3.71
N PRO A 285 -18.81 -14.64 3.69
CA PRO A 285 -18.90 -16.07 3.94
C PRO A 285 -19.57 -16.34 5.30
N SER A 286 -20.54 -17.25 5.31
CA SER A 286 -21.28 -17.63 6.52
C SER A 286 -21.42 -19.15 6.55
N PRO A 287 -21.41 -19.78 7.73
CA PRO A 287 -21.64 -21.22 7.85
C PRO A 287 -23.08 -21.64 7.51
N GLU A 288 -24.01 -20.69 7.48
CA GLU A 288 -25.44 -20.92 7.23
C GLU A 288 -25.76 -20.93 5.73
N VAL A 289 -24.94 -20.21 4.92
CA VAL A 289 -25.23 -19.96 3.51
C VAL A 289 -23.96 -20.15 2.68
N ASP A 290 -24.03 -21.01 1.67
CA ASP A 290 -22.98 -21.19 0.65
C ASP A 290 -23.42 -20.51 -0.66
N ILE A 291 -22.57 -19.66 -1.23
CA ILE A 291 -22.83 -18.87 -2.43
C ILE A 291 -21.82 -19.24 -3.51
N LYS A 292 -22.29 -19.67 -4.66
CA LYS A 292 -21.47 -20.06 -5.82
C LYS A 292 -22.04 -19.52 -7.13
N ASN A 293 -21.19 -19.05 -8.00
CA ASN A 293 -21.57 -18.61 -9.35
C ASN A 293 -21.01 -19.52 -10.47
N GLU A 294 -20.96 -20.84 -10.25
CA GLU A 294 -20.33 -21.81 -11.16
C GLU A 294 -21.29 -22.94 -11.52
N ILE A 295 -22.51 -22.63 -11.88
CA ILE A 295 -23.53 -23.68 -12.08
C ILE A 295 -23.93 -23.77 -13.55
N SER A 296 -24.07 -25.01 -14.05
CA SER A 296 -24.49 -25.30 -15.42
C SER A 296 -25.99 -25.14 -15.66
N ASP A 297 -26.81 -24.94 -14.62
CA ASP A 297 -28.25 -24.70 -14.73
C ASP A 297 -28.52 -23.20 -14.69
N ALA A 298 -28.53 -22.56 -15.87
CA ALA A 298 -28.75 -21.14 -16.06
C ALA A 298 -30.07 -20.88 -16.77
N HIS A 299 -30.68 -19.72 -16.51
CA HIS A 299 -31.83 -19.25 -17.29
C HIS A 299 -31.38 -18.78 -18.67
N GLN A 300 -30.32 -17.99 -18.72
CA GLN A 300 -29.61 -17.58 -19.96
C GLN A 300 -28.11 -17.75 -19.77
N GLY A 301 -27.37 -17.84 -20.90
CA GLY A 301 -25.93 -17.99 -20.86
C GLY A 301 -25.47 -19.36 -20.37
N HIS A 302 -24.44 -19.38 -19.52
CA HIS A 302 -23.78 -20.61 -19.06
C HIS A 302 -23.77 -20.78 -17.55
N ARG A 303 -24.03 -19.72 -16.81
CA ARG A 303 -23.90 -19.69 -15.35
C ARG A 303 -25.10 -19.02 -14.70
N SER A 304 -25.30 -19.35 -13.45
CA SER A 304 -26.22 -18.67 -12.56
C SER A 304 -25.63 -18.59 -11.16
N LEU A 305 -26.26 -17.84 -10.28
CA LEU A 305 -25.89 -17.81 -8.87
C LEU A 305 -26.63 -18.94 -8.13
N LEU A 306 -25.87 -19.83 -7.48
CA LEU A 306 -26.41 -20.81 -6.56
C LEU A 306 -26.24 -20.35 -5.11
N VAL A 307 -27.34 -20.28 -4.37
CA VAL A 307 -27.37 -20.05 -2.93
C VAL A 307 -27.89 -21.31 -2.24
N THR A 308 -27.09 -21.90 -1.36
CA THR A 308 -27.43 -23.13 -0.64
C THR A 308 -27.53 -22.87 0.86
N PHE A 309 -28.65 -23.26 1.47
CA PHE A 309 -28.92 -23.11 2.91
C PHE A 309 -28.70 -24.43 3.64
N GLN A 310 -27.99 -24.38 4.77
CA GLN A 310 -27.52 -25.54 5.53
C GLN A 310 -28.50 -26.03 6.62
N GLY A 311 -29.73 -25.51 6.66
CA GLY A 311 -30.76 -25.94 7.66
C GLY A 311 -30.68 -25.19 8.97
N GLN A 312 -30.20 -23.96 8.95
CA GLN A 312 -30.12 -23.09 10.12
C GLN A 312 -31.13 -21.94 10.04
N ARG A 313 -31.28 -21.18 11.13
CA ARG A 313 -32.11 -19.98 11.14
C ARG A 313 -31.27 -18.81 10.58
N THR A 314 -31.74 -18.21 9.52
CA THR A 314 -31.11 -16.99 8.97
C THR A 314 -32.17 -16.02 8.46
N SER A 315 -31.95 -14.73 8.64
CA SER A 315 -32.77 -13.64 8.10
C SER A 315 -32.12 -12.99 6.89
N ASP A 316 -30.85 -13.28 6.63
CA ASP A 316 -30.06 -12.67 5.57
C ASP A 316 -29.33 -13.74 4.74
N VAL A 317 -29.14 -13.48 3.49
CA VAL A 317 -28.27 -14.28 2.61
C VAL A 317 -26.83 -13.78 2.67
N GLY A 318 -26.63 -12.56 3.16
CA GLY A 318 -25.33 -11.90 3.24
C GLY A 318 -24.82 -11.36 1.91
N MET A 319 -25.68 -11.27 0.90
CA MET A 319 -25.30 -10.82 -0.44
C MET A 319 -25.98 -9.50 -0.80
N HIS A 320 -25.20 -8.57 -1.32
CA HIS A 320 -25.70 -7.26 -1.70
C HIS A 320 -24.88 -6.63 -2.84
N GLN A 321 -25.46 -5.60 -3.47
CA GLN A 321 -24.80 -4.76 -4.46
C GLN A 321 -25.25 -3.32 -4.31
N TYR A 322 -24.32 -2.37 -4.43
CA TYR A 322 -24.63 -0.96 -4.56
C TYR A 322 -25.04 -0.65 -6.00
N VAL A 323 -26.17 0.02 -6.19
CA VAL A 323 -26.70 0.39 -7.50
C VAL A 323 -26.94 1.89 -7.57
N LEU A 324 -26.46 2.51 -8.64
CA LEU A 324 -26.74 3.93 -8.88
C LEU A 324 -28.17 4.12 -9.35
N LEU A 325 -28.82 5.13 -8.81
CA LEU A 325 -30.19 5.50 -9.12
C LEU A 325 -30.27 6.99 -9.47
N GLU A 326 -31.18 7.35 -10.37
CA GLU A 326 -31.46 8.76 -10.64
C GLU A 326 -32.66 9.23 -9.80
N PRO A 327 -32.64 10.48 -9.31
CA PRO A 327 -33.77 11.05 -8.58
C PRO A 327 -35.05 11.12 -9.41
N ASN A 328 -36.22 11.01 -8.73
CA ASN A 328 -37.56 11.14 -9.33
C ASN A 328 -37.76 10.27 -10.58
N THR A 329 -37.17 9.08 -10.60
CA THR A 329 -37.15 8.20 -11.76
C THR A 329 -37.88 6.90 -11.43
N ARG A 330 -38.72 6.43 -12.37
CA ARG A 330 -39.39 5.14 -12.25
C ARG A 330 -38.48 4.04 -12.78
N TYR A 331 -38.34 2.99 -12.01
CA TYR A 331 -37.54 1.81 -12.33
C TYR A 331 -38.40 0.54 -12.31
N ARG A 332 -37.99 -0.43 -13.12
CA ARG A 332 -38.43 -1.81 -13.05
C ARG A 332 -37.21 -2.67 -12.69
N PHE A 333 -37.35 -3.43 -11.61
CA PHE A 333 -36.46 -4.52 -11.27
C PHE A 333 -37.10 -5.84 -11.69
N SER A 334 -36.32 -6.72 -12.30
CA SER A 334 -36.76 -8.06 -12.69
C SER A 334 -35.60 -9.05 -12.66
N GLY A 335 -35.91 -10.32 -12.67
CA GLY A 335 -34.93 -11.40 -12.71
C GLY A 335 -35.64 -12.75 -12.70
N TYR A 336 -34.88 -13.83 -12.69
CA TYR A 336 -35.38 -15.18 -12.68
C TYR A 336 -34.84 -15.94 -11.48
N MET A 337 -35.73 -16.69 -10.80
CA MET A 337 -35.38 -17.60 -9.70
C MET A 337 -35.92 -18.99 -9.98
N LYS A 338 -35.17 -19.98 -9.53
CA LYS A 338 -35.60 -21.38 -9.44
C LYS A 338 -35.21 -21.87 -8.05
N SER A 339 -36.17 -22.38 -7.28
CA SER A 339 -35.94 -22.69 -5.85
C SER A 339 -36.51 -24.05 -5.47
N ASP A 340 -35.79 -24.71 -4.56
CA ASP A 340 -36.24 -25.92 -3.84
C ASP A 340 -35.85 -25.74 -2.38
N LEU A 341 -36.77 -25.13 -1.61
CA LEU A 341 -36.54 -24.72 -0.22
C LEU A 341 -37.50 -25.38 0.73
N GLN A 342 -36.99 -25.94 1.78
CA GLN A 342 -37.74 -26.40 2.96
C GLN A 342 -37.78 -25.29 4.02
N SER A 343 -38.76 -24.43 3.92
CA SER A 343 -38.94 -23.29 4.84
C SER A 343 -40.38 -22.74 4.75
N ALA A 344 -40.78 -22.02 5.79
CA ALA A 344 -42.05 -21.27 5.78
C ALA A 344 -41.96 -19.97 4.96
N ASN A 345 -40.72 -19.42 4.79
CA ASN A 345 -40.46 -18.20 4.06
C ASN A 345 -39.28 -18.43 3.09
N GLY A 346 -39.40 -17.90 1.90
CA GLY A 346 -38.40 -18.02 0.85
C GLY A 346 -37.32 -16.95 0.90
N VAL A 347 -36.70 -16.77 -0.27
CA VAL A 347 -35.71 -15.73 -0.53
C VAL A 347 -36.38 -14.65 -1.37
N ARG A 348 -36.00 -13.41 -1.13
CA ARG A 348 -36.49 -12.22 -1.86
C ARG A 348 -35.35 -11.23 -2.10
N PHE A 349 -35.56 -10.34 -3.08
CA PHE A 349 -34.76 -9.14 -3.22
C PHE A 349 -35.45 -7.95 -2.54
N MET A 350 -34.62 -7.09 -1.97
CA MET A 350 -35.01 -5.83 -1.34
C MET A 350 -34.10 -4.73 -1.82
N LEU A 351 -34.63 -3.54 -2.06
CA LEU A 351 -33.84 -2.36 -2.38
C LEU A 351 -34.07 -1.27 -1.35
N VAL A 352 -33.02 -0.77 -0.79
CA VAL A 352 -33.04 0.29 0.23
C VAL A 352 -32.37 1.55 -0.35
N ASP A 353 -33.05 2.69 -0.27
CA ASP A 353 -32.42 4.00 -0.52
C ASP A 353 -31.42 4.28 0.58
N MET A 354 -30.15 4.41 0.23
CA MET A 354 -29.06 4.58 1.20
C MET A 354 -29.10 5.92 1.90
N LYS A 355 -29.60 6.98 1.24
CA LYS A 355 -29.70 8.32 1.84
C LYS A 355 -30.92 8.43 2.74
N ALA A 356 -32.07 8.03 2.26
CA ALA A 356 -33.32 8.10 3.00
C ALA A 356 -33.51 6.98 4.02
N GLN A 357 -32.67 5.93 3.97
CA GLN A 357 -32.79 4.69 4.77
C GLN A 357 -34.21 4.09 4.67
N LYS A 358 -34.77 4.10 3.46
CA LYS A 358 -36.15 3.68 3.19
C LYS A 358 -36.16 2.55 2.18
N HIS A 359 -37.00 1.53 2.44
CA HIS A 359 -37.30 0.51 1.44
C HIS A 359 -37.99 1.11 0.24
N LEU A 360 -37.45 0.82 -0.94
CA LEU A 360 -38.03 1.21 -2.22
C LEU A 360 -38.94 0.09 -2.78
N PHE A 361 -38.52 -1.16 -2.62
CA PHE A 361 -39.34 -2.34 -2.92
C PHE A 361 -38.85 -3.58 -2.16
N ASP A 362 -39.75 -4.57 -2.05
CA ASP A 362 -39.47 -5.97 -1.74
C ASP A 362 -40.15 -6.85 -2.80
N THR A 363 -39.48 -7.89 -3.29
CA THR A 363 -40.15 -8.89 -4.14
C THR A 363 -40.90 -9.91 -3.32
N GLU A 364 -41.74 -10.74 -3.97
CA GLU A 364 -42.33 -11.89 -3.32
C GLU A 364 -41.29 -12.95 -2.96
N ASP A 365 -41.55 -13.74 -1.93
CA ASP A 365 -40.69 -14.86 -1.54
C ASP A 365 -40.73 -15.98 -2.60
N SER A 366 -39.56 -16.43 -3.05
CA SER A 366 -39.41 -17.66 -3.84
C SER A 366 -39.16 -18.84 -2.89
N ILE A 367 -39.97 -19.87 -2.94
CA ILE A 367 -39.90 -21.02 -2.00
C ILE A 367 -39.69 -22.34 -2.74
N ASN A 368 -40.63 -22.74 -3.61
CA ASN A 368 -40.64 -24.02 -4.32
C ASN A 368 -40.99 -23.84 -5.80
N ASP A 369 -40.33 -22.89 -6.42
CA ASP A 369 -40.41 -22.64 -7.86
C ASP A 369 -39.44 -23.57 -8.59
N HIS A 370 -39.81 -24.85 -8.79
CA HIS A 370 -38.95 -25.89 -9.38
C HIS A 370 -38.58 -25.62 -10.85
N LYS A 371 -39.11 -24.55 -11.44
CA LYS A 371 -38.77 -24.04 -12.77
C LYS A 371 -38.38 -22.59 -12.65
N TRP A 372 -37.60 -22.11 -13.61
CA TRP A 372 -37.30 -20.70 -13.73
C TRP A 372 -38.59 -19.87 -13.81
N LYS A 373 -38.73 -18.96 -12.86
CA LYS A 373 -39.88 -18.08 -12.70
C LYS A 373 -39.42 -16.64 -12.66
N GLU A 374 -40.03 -15.80 -13.49
CA GLU A 374 -39.78 -14.37 -13.45
C GLU A 374 -40.37 -13.76 -12.19
N PHE A 375 -39.62 -12.87 -11.57
CA PHE A 375 -40.10 -11.95 -10.53
C PHE A 375 -39.88 -10.51 -10.99
N THR A 376 -40.75 -9.60 -10.57
CA THR A 376 -40.68 -8.19 -10.94
C THR A 376 -41.09 -7.30 -9.78
N ALA A 377 -40.52 -6.09 -9.74
CA ALA A 377 -40.98 -5.02 -8.86
C ALA A 377 -40.82 -3.67 -9.57
N GLU A 378 -41.74 -2.76 -9.35
CA GLU A 378 -41.64 -1.39 -9.86
C GLU A 378 -41.63 -0.41 -8.70
N PHE A 379 -40.83 0.63 -8.82
CA PHE A 379 -40.74 1.67 -7.81
C PHE A 379 -40.37 3.02 -8.43
N THR A 380 -40.52 4.07 -7.63
CA THR A 380 -40.09 5.42 -8.03
C THR A 380 -39.17 5.97 -6.94
N THR A 381 -38.03 6.49 -7.37
CA THR A 381 -37.04 7.11 -6.48
C THR A 381 -37.49 8.45 -5.96
N GLY A 382 -37.01 8.83 -4.79
CA GLY A 382 -37.20 10.18 -4.22
C GLY A 382 -36.35 11.25 -4.92
N SER A 383 -36.57 12.50 -4.53
CA SER A 383 -35.86 13.66 -5.09
C SER A 383 -34.35 13.69 -4.74
N GLU A 384 -33.92 12.95 -3.74
CA GLU A 384 -32.53 12.92 -3.28
C GLU A 384 -31.87 11.54 -3.41
N THR A 385 -32.60 10.55 -3.95
CA THR A 385 -32.08 9.20 -4.16
C THR A 385 -30.98 9.21 -5.20
N SER A 386 -29.80 8.75 -4.87
CA SER A 386 -28.66 8.60 -5.78
C SER A 386 -28.04 7.22 -5.73
N LEU A 387 -28.23 6.50 -4.62
CA LEU A 387 -27.65 5.19 -4.38
C LEU A 387 -28.67 4.27 -3.70
N GLY A 388 -28.83 3.06 -4.23
CA GLY A 388 -29.57 1.99 -3.63
C GLY A 388 -28.67 0.85 -3.16
N LEU A 389 -29.06 0.19 -2.09
CA LEU A 389 -28.49 -1.09 -1.65
C LEU A 389 -29.46 -2.20 -2.02
N LEU A 390 -29.11 -2.97 -3.04
CA LEU A 390 -29.85 -4.15 -3.45
C LEU A 390 -29.39 -5.34 -2.61
N LEU A 391 -30.30 -5.91 -1.84
CA LEU A 391 -30.04 -6.98 -0.88
C LEU A 391 -30.78 -8.23 -1.31
N MET A 392 -30.16 -9.39 -1.12
CA MET A 392 -30.83 -10.67 -1.11
C MET A 392 -31.05 -11.10 0.35
N GLY A 393 -32.28 -11.21 0.75
CA GLY A 393 -32.63 -11.54 2.13
C GLY A 393 -33.91 -12.36 2.24
N ARG A 394 -34.50 -12.37 3.42
CA ARG A 394 -35.68 -13.10 3.76
C ARG A 394 -36.63 -12.23 4.58
N SER A 395 -37.95 -12.54 4.48
CA SER A 395 -38.96 -11.81 5.24
C SER A 395 -38.93 -12.14 6.74
N ASN A 396 -38.34 -13.27 7.14
CA ASN A 396 -38.36 -13.76 8.52
C ASN A 396 -37.18 -14.66 8.84
N THR A 397 -36.78 -14.71 10.11
CA THR A 397 -35.71 -15.57 10.64
C THR A 397 -36.28 -16.95 11.00
N THR A 398 -36.45 -17.80 10.00
CA THR A 398 -36.93 -19.19 10.18
C THR A 398 -35.88 -20.19 9.72
N LEU A 399 -36.02 -21.45 10.12
CA LEU A 399 -35.21 -22.53 9.55
C LEU A 399 -35.39 -22.59 8.05
N ILE A 400 -34.26 -22.74 7.33
CA ILE A 400 -34.27 -22.87 5.90
C ILE A 400 -33.21 -23.89 5.45
N ARG A 401 -33.61 -24.81 4.58
CA ARG A 401 -32.72 -25.78 3.94
C ARG A 401 -33.05 -25.90 2.47
N GLY A 402 -32.06 -26.15 1.64
CA GLY A 402 -32.24 -26.32 0.19
C GLY A 402 -31.49 -25.26 -0.58
N SER A 403 -31.89 -24.99 -1.80
CA SER A 403 -31.17 -24.10 -2.69
C SER A 403 -32.05 -23.18 -3.52
N VAL A 404 -31.46 -22.07 -3.95
CA VAL A 404 -32.03 -21.12 -4.91
C VAL A 404 -31.01 -20.86 -6.00
N LEU A 405 -31.43 -20.93 -7.25
CA LEU A 405 -30.71 -20.46 -8.42
C LEU A 405 -31.30 -19.11 -8.84
N ILE A 406 -30.43 -18.17 -9.22
CA ILE A 406 -30.78 -16.81 -9.59
C ILE A 406 -30.02 -16.42 -10.83
N ASP A 407 -30.73 -15.77 -11.78
CA ASP A 407 -30.13 -15.36 -13.04
C ASP A 407 -30.86 -14.16 -13.65
N ASP A 408 -30.20 -13.52 -14.59
CA ASP A 408 -30.76 -12.52 -15.52
C ASP A 408 -31.43 -11.34 -14.82
N LEU A 409 -30.74 -10.79 -13.79
CA LEU A 409 -31.22 -9.64 -13.03
C LEU A 409 -31.16 -8.36 -13.86
N ARG A 410 -32.19 -7.53 -13.80
CA ARG A 410 -32.28 -6.26 -14.50
C ARG A 410 -32.83 -5.17 -13.61
N LEU A 411 -32.22 -4.02 -13.65
CA LEU A 411 -32.69 -2.79 -13.04
C LEU A 411 -32.65 -1.67 -14.08
N GLU A 412 -33.78 -1.40 -14.68
CA GLU A 412 -33.91 -0.55 -15.85
C GLU A 412 -34.88 0.62 -15.59
N LYS A 413 -34.62 1.75 -16.23
CA LYS A 413 -35.56 2.87 -16.20
C LYS A 413 -36.77 2.55 -17.05
N VAL A 414 -37.95 2.84 -16.51
CA VAL A 414 -39.20 2.73 -17.26
C VAL A 414 -39.38 4.01 -18.06
N SER A 415 -39.35 3.90 -19.41
CA SER A 415 -39.68 5.01 -20.28
C SER A 415 -41.11 5.48 -20.02
N ARG A 416 -41.31 6.80 -20.00
CA ARG A 416 -42.66 7.40 -19.85
C ARG A 416 -43.53 7.11 -21.04
#